data_d3c06ec51edc118d73b23a19921089bf
#
_entry.id   d3c06ec51edc118d73b23a19921089bf
#
_cell.length_a   1.000
_cell.length_b   1.000
_cell.length_c   1.000
_cell.angle_alpha   90.00
_cell.angle_beta   90.00
_cell.angle_gamma   90.00
#
_symmetry.space_group_name_H-M   'P 1'
#
loop_
_entity.id
_entity.type
_entity.pdbx_description
1 polymer ?
#
loop_
_entity_poly.entity_id
_entity_poly.type
_entity_poly.pdbx_seq_one_letter_code
_entity_poly.pdbx_strand_id
1 'polypeptide(L)'
;MTANKRRSRVLGPLVVVALILAACGGDSGDTTTTAGEATTTAAEATTTVVAETTTSAAAETTTSAAAGGEAVEITAGDSITATFLPKCTNIAVFPQANSGAEEAAAELGSDPAEFVGPADCGDTTGQIEFMTNAVTQGVDAIMLSNNSGDQLDAPAQAAADAGIPVVTWDSPIPSATGESVFVAQVDFDETGQVMAEMARTILGDDGGEFAILSATPDAANQNAWIAAMEEVLATPEFENLVLVETVYGNDVAEDSVTAALGLVDSHPDLELIMAPTTVGIVAAAQAMTQEGLCETIKVSGLGLPEEMAPYVESGCAPEFALWSFVELGYLAYYVAYGIATEQIAAEEGTTFVAGRMGEYEITADPTREAGLRVLMGPFSVYNVENPGT
;
A
#
# COMPACT_ATOMS: atom_id res chain seq x y z
N MET A 1 49.87 23.71 36.09
CA MET A 1 49.11 24.82 36.69
C MET A 1 47.64 24.50 36.39
N THR A 2 47.03 23.75 37.21
CA THR A 2 46.12 24.04 38.36
C THR A 2 44.85 24.79 37.96
N ALA A 3 43.78 23.98 38.03
CA ALA A 3 42.54 24.22 38.78
C ALA A 3 41.51 25.12 38.07
N ASN A 4 40.19 24.91 38.11
CA ASN A 4 39.35 24.44 39.21
C ASN A 4 37.94 24.13 38.75
N LYS A 5 37.31 23.16 39.39
CA LYS A 5 35.90 22.80 39.45
C LYS A 5 34.96 23.98 39.72
N ARG A 6 33.74 23.93 39.17
CA ARG A 6 32.53 24.12 39.99
C ARG A 6 31.30 23.41 39.41
N ARG A 7 30.79 22.47 40.19
CA ARG A 7 29.44 21.87 40.07
C ARG A 7 28.40 22.87 40.63
N SER A 8 27.28 23.02 39.99
CA SER A 8 26.04 23.53 40.64
C SER A 8 24.88 22.58 40.34
N ARG A 9 24.41 21.93 41.39
CA ARG A 9 23.12 21.23 41.48
C ARG A 9 22.07 22.28 41.81
N VAL A 10 20.95 22.25 41.10
CA VAL A 10 19.71 22.89 41.56
C VAL A 10 18.62 21.83 41.56
N LEU A 11 18.09 21.62 42.78
CA LEU A 11 16.90 20.78 43.11
C LEU A 11 15.60 21.56 42.85
N GLY A 12 14.59 20.83 42.42
CA GLY A 12 13.18 20.87 42.88
C GLY A 12 12.25 21.79 42.10
N PRO A 13 10.93 21.70 42.31
CA PRO A 13 10.20 20.78 43.17
C PRO A 13 9.08 19.96 42.47
N LEU A 14 8.66 18.90 43.13
CA LEU A 14 7.41 18.15 42.94
C LEU A 14 6.18 19.07 43.10
N VAL A 15 5.23 18.92 42.17
CA VAL A 15 3.84 19.31 42.41
C VAL A 15 2.95 18.09 42.34
N VAL A 16 2.41 17.73 43.50
CA VAL A 16 1.31 16.77 43.69
C VAL A 16 0.01 17.54 43.50
N VAL A 17 -0.87 17.07 42.63
CA VAL A 17 -2.28 17.53 42.63
C VAL A 17 -3.18 16.31 42.68
N ALA A 18 -4.05 16.41 43.70
CA ALA A 18 -4.94 15.38 44.24
C ALA A 18 -6.18 15.16 43.34
N LEU A 19 -6.69 13.94 43.43
CA LEU A 19 -8.00 13.50 42.97
C LEU A 19 -9.14 14.28 43.64
N ILE A 20 -10.19 14.55 42.87
CA ILE A 20 -11.55 14.74 43.41
C ILE A 20 -12.48 13.81 42.63
N LEU A 21 -13.01 12.81 43.37
CA LEU A 21 -14.18 12.01 43.05
C LEU A 21 -15.45 12.84 43.34
N ALA A 22 -16.40 12.82 42.42
CA ALA A 22 -17.79 13.14 42.73
C ALA A 22 -18.70 12.13 42.05
N ALA A 23 -19.35 11.31 42.88
CA ALA A 23 -20.45 10.41 42.54
C ALA A 23 -21.77 11.08 42.89
N CYS A 24 -22.80 10.83 42.06
CA CYS A 24 -24.26 10.82 42.36
C CYS A 24 -24.95 10.55 40.99
N GLY A 25 -25.82 9.57 40.73
CA GLY A 25 -26.77 8.89 41.60
C GLY A 25 -28.18 9.09 41.05
N GLY A 26 -28.88 7.97 40.65
CA GLY A 26 -30.35 7.88 40.51
C GLY A 26 -30.88 8.16 39.06
N ASP A 27 -31.87 7.53 38.54
CA ASP A 27 -32.93 6.64 39.04
C ASP A 27 -33.68 6.00 37.88
N SER A 28 -34.34 4.91 38.16
CA SER A 28 -35.21 4.01 37.45
C SER A 28 -36.25 4.60 36.45
N GLY A 29 -36.57 3.82 35.40
CA GLY A 29 -37.76 3.96 34.61
C GLY A 29 -38.05 2.70 33.78
N ASP A 30 -38.72 1.76 34.43
CA ASP A 30 -39.35 0.55 33.93
C ASP A 30 -40.52 0.89 32.98
N THR A 31 -40.66 0.26 31.83
CA THR A 31 -41.97 -0.02 31.23
C THR A 31 -41.92 -1.22 30.28
N THR A 32 -42.62 -2.21 30.71
CA THR A 32 -43.06 -3.48 30.11
C THR A 32 -44.00 -3.33 28.90
N THR A 33 -44.15 -4.47 28.21
CA THR A 33 -45.26 -5.00 27.37
C THR A 33 -45.11 -4.74 25.87
N THR A 34 -45.31 -5.69 24.93
CA THR A 34 -46.17 -6.88 24.90
C THR A 34 -45.78 -7.75 23.71
N ALA A 35 -45.93 -9.07 23.87
CA ALA A 35 -45.81 -10.10 22.88
C ALA A 35 -46.90 -10.00 21.75
N GLY A 36 -46.56 -10.43 20.56
CA GLY A 36 -47.47 -10.69 19.45
C GLY A 36 -46.99 -11.90 18.68
N GLU A 37 -47.58 -13.08 19.02
CA GLU A 37 -47.49 -14.29 18.20
C GLU A 37 -48.30 -14.12 16.91
N ALA A 38 -47.81 -14.62 15.81
CA ALA A 38 -48.63 -15.06 14.68
C ALA A 38 -47.95 -16.22 13.93
N THR A 39 -48.63 -17.27 13.94
CA THR A 39 -48.52 -18.66 13.54
C THR A 39 -48.46 -18.87 12.01
N THR A 40 -47.61 -19.83 11.61
CA THR A 40 -47.72 -20.89 10.58
C THR A 40 -48.19 -20.55 9.15
N THR A 41 -47.43 -21.00 8.14
CA THR A 41 -47.87 -22.16 7.34
C THR A 41 -46.68 -22.76 6.53
N ALA A 42 -46.47 -24.05 6.66
CA ALA A 42 -45.59 -24.87 5.85
C ALA A 42 -46.24 -25.17 4.48
N ALA A 43 -45.43 -25.20 3.45
CA ALA A 43 -45.76 -25.89 2.20
C ALA A 43 -44.51 -26.66 1.73
N GLU A 44 -44.63 -27.97 1.82
CA GLU A 44 -43.73 -28.94 1.19
C GLU A 44 -43.84 -28.84 -0.33
N ALA A 45 -42.72 -28.89 -1.03
CA ALA A 45 -42.67 -29.27 -2.43
C ALA A 45 -41.40 -30.05 -2.73
N THR A 46 -41.61 -31.19 -3.21
CA THR A 46 -40.84 -32.39 -3.49
C THR A 46 -39.69 -32.18 -4.46
N THR A 47 -38.60 -32.87 -4.12
CA THR A 47 -37.35 -33.18 -4.82
C THR A 47 -37.54 -33.64 -6.27
N THR A 48 -36.64 -33.13 -7.15
CA THR A 48 -36.14 -33.95 -8.27
C THR A 48 -34.63 -33.62 -8.46
N VAL A 49 -33.83 -34.65 -8.18
CA VAL A 49 -32.37 -34.63 -8.41
C VAL A 49 -32.15 -34.90 -9.90
N VAL A 50 -31.50 -33.93 -10.57
CA VAL A 50 -30.83 -34.16 -11.86
C VAL A 50 -29.37 -33.80 -11.65
N ALA A 51 -28.51 -34.83 -11.77
CA ALA A 51 -27.07 -34.64 -11.79
C ALA A 51 -26.67 -34.04 -13.14
N GLU A 52 -26.13 -32.84 -13.14
CA GLU A 52 -25.43 -32.33 -14.29
C GLU A 52 -23.96 -32.07 -13.94
N THR A 53 -23.14 -32.63 -14.79
CA THR A 53 -21.68 -32.56 -14.86
C THR A 53 -21.24 -31.12 -15.04
N THR A 54 -20.60 -30.47 -14.07
CA THR A 54 -20.00 -29.16 -14.22
C THR A 54 -18.65 -29.27 -14.89
N THR A 55 -18.62 -28.89 -16.16
CA THR A 55 -17.42 -28.49 -16.89
C THR A 55 -16.99 -27.12 -16.36
N SER A 56 -15.78 -27.05 -15.80
CA SER A 56 -15.15 -25.77 -15.42
C SER A 56 -15.02 -24.88 -16.65
N ALA A 57 -15.77 -23.81 -16.71
CA ALA A 57 -15.57 -22.71 -17.65
C ALA A 57 -14.72 -21.64 -16.93
N ALA A 58 -13.59 -21.33 -17.56
CA ALA A 58 -12.78 -20.18 -17.19
C ALA A 58 -13.67 -18.92 -17.10
N ALA A 59 -13.52 -18.16 -16.05
CA ALA A 59 -14.18 -16.87 -15.89
C ALA A 59 -13.65 -15.95 -16.97
N GLU A 60 -14.47 -15.64 -17.96
CA GLU A 60 -14.21 -14.50 -18.84
C GLU A 60 -14.45 -13.22 -18.03
N THR A 61 -13.40 -12.48 -17.80
CA THR A 61 -13.45 -11.12 -17.26
C THR A 61 -14.27 -10.28 -18.25
N THR A 62 -15.50 -9.98 -17.90
CA THR A 62 -16.31 -9.01 -18.66
C THR A 62 -15.77 -7.61 -18.37
N THR A 63 -14.87 -7.15 -19.23
CA THR A 63 -14.58 -5.73 -19.35
C THR A 63 -15.87 -5.03 -19.76
N SER A 64 -16.42 -4.21 -18.86
CA SER A 64 -17.52 -3.29 -19.19
C SER A 64 -16.97 -2.28 -20.19
N ALA A 65 -17.36 -2.42 -21.46
CA ALA A 65 -17.07 -1.40 -22.46
C ALA A 65 -17.90 -0.15 -22.13
N ALA A 66 -17.26 0.85 -21.55
CA ALA A 66 -17.73 2.22 -21.54
C ALA A 66 -17.78 2.73 -22.99
N ALA A 67 -18.65 3.68 -23.27
CA ALA A 67 -18.83 4.29 -24.60
C ALA A 67 -17.54 5.07 -24.98
N GLY A 68 -16.54 4.36 -25.51
CA GLY A 68 -15.20 4.86 -25.72
C GLY A 68 -15.10 5.68 -27.00
N GLY A 69 -14.50 6.88 -26.87
CA GLY A 69 -13.70 7.46 -27.92
C GLY A 69 -12.46 6.57 -28.18
N GLU A 70 -11.84 6.73 -29.34
CA GLU A 70 -10.56 6.07 -29.64
C GLU A 70 -9.51 6.54 -28.64
N ALA A 71 -8.73 5.61 -28.04
CA ALA A 71 -7.70 5.94 -27.07
C ALA A 71 -6.66 6.90 -27.69
N VAL A 72 -6.23 7.88 -26.91
CA VAL A 72 -5.27 8.88 -27.36
C VAL A 72 -3.88 8.25 -27.42
N GLU A 73 -3.31 8.20 -28.61
CA GLU A 73 -1.90 7.86 -28.81
C GLU A 73 -1.03 9.02 -28.31
N ILE A 74 -0.31 8.83 -27.19
CA ILE A 74 0.62 9.83 -26.69
C ILE A 74 1.83 9.88 -27.63
N THR A 75 2.02 11.03 -28.28
CA THR A 75 3.07 11.22 -29.28
C THR A 75 4.33 11.81 -28.65
N ALA A 76 5.47 11.25 -29.05
CA ALA A 76 6.80 11.74 -28.70
C ALA A 76 7.12 13.09 -29.38
N GLY A 77 7.99 13.87 -28.77
CA GLY A 77 8.63 15.03 -29.43
C GLY A 77 8.77 16.29 -28.62
N ASP A 78 8.02 16.43 -27.54
CA ASP A 78 8.22 17.53 -26.59
C ASP A 78 9.18 17.07 -25.47
N SER A 79 10.07 17.94 -25.01
CA SER A 79 10.87 17.68 -23.83
C SER A 79 10.25 18.41 -22.64
N ILE A 80 9.97 17.67 -21.58
CA ILE A 80 9.48 18.22 -20.30
C ILE A 80 10.58 18.16 -19.25
N THR A 81 10.54 19.09 -18.30
CA THR A 81 11.29 19.02 -17.06
C THR A 81 10.40 18.39 -15.99
N ALA A 82 10.84 17.32 -15.37
CA ALA A 82 10.04 16.60 -14.40
C ALA A 82 10.85 16.19 -13.16
N THR A 83 10.18 16.07 -12.03
CA THR A 83 10.75 15.51 -10.79
C THR A 83 10.11 14.15 -10.51
N PHE A 84 10.94 13.11 -10.29
CA PHE A 84 10.52 11.81 -9.81
C PHE A 84 10.89 11.69 -8.34
N LEU A 85 9.90 11.88 -7.46
CA LEU A 85 10.03 12.00 -6.01
C LEU A 85 9.49 10.76 -5.31
N PRO A 86 10.36 9.79 -4.95
CA PRO A 86 9.97 8.62 -4.18
C PRO A 86 9.76 8.94 -2.70
N LYS A 87 9.31 7.96 -1.92
CA LYS A 87 9.28 8.04 -0.45
C LYS A 87 10.68 8.27 0.12
N CYS A 88 11.67 7.57 -0.45
CA CYS A 88 13.09 7.71 -0.14
C CYS A 88 13.94 7.12 -1.27
N THR A 89 15.26 7.29 -1.22
CA THR A 89 16.16 6.85 -2.29
C THR A 89 17.00 5.62 -1.94
N ASN A 90 16.94 5.12 -0.70
CA ASN A 90 17.77 4.02 -0.21
C ASN A 90 17.12 2.62 -0.33
N ILE A 91 15.87 2.53 -0.79
CA ILE A 91 15.16 1.25 -0.99
C ILE A 91 15.17 0.88 -2.48
N ALA A 92 15.51 -0.38 -2.79
CA ALA A 92 15.79 -0.86 -4.15
C ALA A 92 14.64 -0.66 -5.14
N VAL A 93 13.37 -0.74 -4.70
CA VAL A 93 12.20 -0.58 -5.58
C VAL A 93 12.10 0.81 -6.21
N PHE A 94 12.54 1.86 -5.52
CA PHE A 94 12.41 3.23 -6.03
C PHE A 94 13.36 3.54 -7.21
N PRO A 95 14.66 3.16 -7.16
CA PRO A 95 15.50 3.21 -8.35
C PRO A 95 15.00 2.32 -9.50
N GLN A 96 14.36 1.17 -9.24
CA GLN A 96 13.72 0.36 -10.28
C GLN A 96 12.56 1.11 -10.94
N ALA A 97 11.70 1.76 -10.17
CA ALA A 97 10.64 2.61 -10.73
C ALA A 97 11.21 3.75 -11.56
N ASN A 98 12.28 4.40 -11.07
CA ASN A 98 12.95 5.45 -11.84
C ASN A 98 13.51 4.93 -13.19
N SER A 99 14.06 3.71 -13.21
CA SER A 99 14.56 3.14 -14.48
C SER A 99 13.44 2.97 -15.52
N GLY A 100 12.23 2.60 -15.09
CA GLY A 100 11.07 2.56 -15.97
C GLY A 100 10.64 3.95 -16.45
N ALA A 101 10.71 4.96 -15.59
CA ALA A 101 10.46 6.35 -16.00
C ALA A 101 11.51 6.86 -17.01
N GLU A 102 12.77 6.48 -16.86
CA GLU A 102 13.84 6.79 -17.82
C GLU A 102 13.61 6.11 -19.18
N GLU A 103 13.12 4.85 -19.20
CA GLU A 103 12.74 4.15 -20.43
C GLU A 103 11.61 4.89 -21.15
N ALA A 104 10.56 5.29 -20.42
CA ALA A 104 9.44 6.05 -20.96
C ALA A 104 9.89 7.41 -21.51
N ALA A 105 10.74 8.14 -20.79
CA ALA A 105 11.30 9.40 -21.24
C ALA A 105 12.07 9.24 -22.56
N ALA A 106 12.92 8.21 -22.65
CA ALA A 106 13.69 7.92 -23.86
C ALA A 106 12.78 7.57 -25.06
N GLU A 107 11.72 6.80 -24.85
CA GLU A 107 10.75 6.44 -25.88
C GLU A 107 9.97 7.67 -26.39
N LEU A 108 9.59 8.57 -25.48
CA LEU A 108 8.89 9.82 -25.79
C LEU A 108 9.80 10.92 -26.32
N GLY A 109 11.13 10.70 -26.34
CA GLY A 109 12.11 11.68 -26.78
C GLY A 109 12.22 12.89 -25.86
N SER A 110 11.87 12.70 -24.58
CA SER A 110 11.93 13.70 -23.52
C SER A 110 13.19 13.53 -22.67
N ASP A 111 13.52 14.54 -21.86
CA ASP A 111 14.55 14.41 -20.85
C ASP A 111 14.07 13.50 -19.71
N PRO A 112 14.97 12.70 -19.08
CA PRO A 112 14.61 11.92 -17.91
C PRO A 112 14.24 12.84 -16.74
N ALA A 113 13.29 12.42 -15.92
CA ALA A 113 12.95 13.13 -14.71
C ALA A 113 14.13 13.18 -13.72
N GLU A 114 14.23 14.26 -12.95
CA GLU A 114 15.20 14.34 -11.86
C GLU A 114 14.75 13.40 -10.72
N PHE A 115 15.52 12.31 -10.46
CA PHE A 115 15.27 11.38 -9.36
C PHE A 115 15.85 11.94 -8.08
N VAL A 116 15.00 12.52 -7.24
CA VAL A 116 15.38 13.17 -5.98
C VAL A 116 14.39 12.85 -4.87
N GLY A 117 14.89 12.74 -3.66
CA GLY A 117 14.09 12.48 -2.48
C GLY A 117 14.93 12.36 -1.23
N PRO A 118 14.33 12.20 -0.05
CA PRO A 118 15.07 11.95 1.18
C PRO A 118 15.86 10.65 1.07
N ALA A 119 17.00 10.58 1.75
CA ALA A 119 17.79 9.36 1.79
C ALA A 119 17.13 8.26 2.65
N ASP A 120 16.30 8.66 3.62
CA ASP A 120 15.63 7.81 4.60
C ASP A 120 14.13 8.01 4.51
N CYS A 121 13.36 6.93 4.47
CA CYS A 121 11.90 6.98 4.40
C CYS A 121 11.25 7.57 5.68
N GLY A 122 11.96 7.63 6.79
CA GLY A 122 11.50 8.34 7.99
C GLY A 122 11.56 9.86 7.89
N ASP A 123 12.25 10.42 6.88
CA ASP A 123 12.39 11.87 6.69
C ASP A 123 11.23 12.48 5.88
N THR A 124 10.05 12.51 6.49
CA THR A 124 8.84 13.11 5.88
C THR A 124 9.00 14.62 5.63
N THR A 125 9.73 15.32 6.48
CA THR A 125 10.04 16.75 6.30
C THR A 125 10.88 16.96 5.04
N GLY A 126 11.90 16.12 4.81
CA GLY A 126 12.72 16.17 3.60
C GLY A 126 11.88 15.96 2.35
N GLN A 127 10.91 15.04 2.36
CA GLN A 127 10.03 14.84 1.21
C GLN A 127 9.20 16.08 0.88
N ILE A 128 8.65 16.76 1.91
CA ILE A 128 7.92 18.03 1.75
C ILE A 128 8.83 19.13 1.17
N GLU A 129 10.10 19.18 1.60
CA GLU A 129 11.07 20.15 1.08
C GLU A 129 11.40 19.89 -0.39
N PHE A 130 11.61 18.61 -0.81
CA PHE A 130 11.82 18.25 -2.21
C PHE A 130 10.62 18.64 -3.09
N MET A 131 9.39 18.33 -2.64
CA MET A 131 8.16 18.73 -3.33
C MET A 131 8.07 20.25 -3.49
N THR A 132 8.29 21.01 -2.43
CA THR A 132 8.26 22.47 -2.43
C THR A 132 9.33 23.06 -3.36
N ASN A 133 10.51 22.43 -3.42
CA ASN A 133 11.59 22.86 -4.31
C ASN A 133 11.21 22.62 -5.78
N ALA A 134 10.61 21.49 -6.12
CA ALA A 134 10.14 21.20 -7.48
C ALA A 134 9.11 22.24 -7.95
N VAL A 135 8.13 22.57 -7.09
CA VAL A 135 7.16 23.65 -7.36
C VAL A 135 7.85 24.99 -7.57
N THR A 136 8.83 25.34 -6.74
CA THR A 136 9.57 26.60 -6.83
C THR A 136 10.42 26.68 -8.12
N GLN A 137 10.97 25.56 -8.57
CA GLN A 137 11.73 25.47 -9.82
C GLN A 137 10.83 25.61 -11.04
N GLY A 138 9.53 25.35 -10.89
CA GLY A 138 8.55 25.44 -11.98
C GLY A 138 8.77 24.33 -13.00
N VAL A 139 8.94 23.10 -12.53
CA VAL A 139 9.00 21.91 -13.40
C VAL A 139 7.67 21.70 -14.14
N ASP A 140 7.69 20.99 -15.26
CA ASP A 140 6.48 20.74 -16.04
C ASP A 140 5.60 19.62 -15.46
N ALA A 141 6.17 18.72 -14.63
CA ALA A 141 5.43 17.66 -13.93
C ALA A 141 6.14 17.20 -12.65
N ILE A 142 5.38 16.70 -11.68
CA ILE A 142 5.89 16.04 -10.48
C ILE A 142 5.27 14.66 -10.36
N MET A 143 6.12 13.62 -10.29
CA MET A 143 5.74 12.25 -10.02
C MET A 143 6.10 11.91 -8.57
N LEU A 144 5.09 11.71 -7.71
CA LEU A 144 5.24 11.59 -6.26
C LEU A 144 4.78 10.21 -5.74
N SER A 145 5.63 9.51 -4.98
CA SER A 145 5.19 8.45 -4.08
C SER A 145 5.15 8.99 -2.66
N ASN A 146 3.94 9.22 -2.14
CA ASN A 146 3.73 9.93 -0.87
C ASN A 146 4.10 9.08 0.35
N ASN A 147 4.89 9.63 1.27
CA ASN A 147 5.20 9.05 2.57
C ASN A 147 4.97 10.02 3.75
N SER A 148 4.25 11.10 3.50
CA SER A 148 4.03 12.17 4.47
C SER A 148 2.54 12.41 4.76
N GLY A 149 1.67 11.47 4.34
CA GLY A 149 0.23 11.56 4.53
C GLY A 149 -0.35 12.88 4.00
N ASP A 150 -1.26 13.50 4.73
CA ASP A 150 -1.89 14.76 4.37
C ASP A 150 -0.96 15.99 4.49
N GLN A 151 0.28 15.84 4.97
CA GLN A 151 1.24 16.94 5.06
C GLN A 151 1.67 17.44 3.67
N LEU A 152 1.47 16.63 2.62
CA LEU A 152 1.71 17.03 1.23
C LEU A 152 0.55 17.75 0.55
N ASP A 153 -0.61 17.89 1.18
CA ASP A 153 -1.77 18.62 0.62
C ASP A 153 -1.41 20.05 0.20
N ALA A 154 -0.76 20.80 1.08
CA ALA A 154 -0.43 22.19 0.78
C ALA A 154 0.64 22.35 -0.32
N PRO A 155 1.74 21.59 -0.35
CA PRO A 155 2.67 21.58 -1.48
C PRO A 155 2.03 21.11 -2.80
N ALA A 156 1.17 20.11 -2.78
CA ALA A 156 0.49 19.59 -3.98
C ALA A 156 -0.53 20.61 -4.52
N GLN A 157 -1.29 21.24 -3.63
CA GLN A 157 -2.18 22.35 -4.03
C GLN A 157 -1.40 23.51 -4.63
N ALA A 158 -0.23 23.85 -4.08
CA ALA A 158 0.63 24.90 -4.65
C ALA A 158 1.15 24.53 -6.05
N ALA A 159 1.44 23.24 -6.31
CA ALA A 159 1.77 22.74 -7.65
C ALA A 159 0.59 22.90 -8.60
N ALA A 160 -0.60 22.48 -8.20
CA ALA A 160 -1.82 22.59 -9.00
C ALA A 160 -2.16 24.08 -9.30
N ASP A 161 -2.03 24.98 -8.31
CA ASP A 161 -2.24 26.41 -8.48
C ASP A 161 -1.22 27.04 -9.46
N ALA A 162 -0.03 26.45 -9.58
CA ALA A 162 1.01 26.83 -10.55
C ALA A 162 0.82 26.18 -11.93
N GLY A 163 -0.18 25.31 -12.10
CA GLY A 163 -0.42 24.57 -13.33
C GLY A 163 0.52 23.37 -13.53
N ILE A 164 1.19 22.92 -12.48
CA ILE A 164 2.09 21.76 -12.51
C ILE A 164 1.30 20.50 -12.13
N PRO A 165 1.11 19.53 -13.03
CA PRO A 165 0.44 18.27 -12.69
C PRO A 165 1.26 17.49 -11.66
N VAL A 166 0.56 16.98 -10.64
CA VAL A 166 1.08 16.04 -9.65
C VAL A 166 0.50 14.67 -9.94
N VAL A 167 1.31 13.79 -10.48
CA VAL A 167 0.96 12.39 -10.70
C VAL A 167 1.54 11.56 -9.56
N THR A 168 0.67 11.04 -8.70
CA THR A 168 1.13 10.13 -7.66
C THR A 168 1.28 8.71 -8.21
N TRP A 169 2.18 7.94 -7.64
CA TRP A 169 2.42 6.55 -7.97
C TRP A 169 2.79 5.79 -6.70
N ASP A 170 2.54 4.49 -6.64
CA ASP A 170 2.76 3.63 -5.46
C ASP A 170 1.91 4.04 -4.24
N SER A 171 2.02 5.29 -3.79
CA SER A 171 1.29 5.79 -2.62
C SER A 171 0.70 7.18 -2.92
N PRO A 172 -0.64 7.33 -2.87
CA PRO A 172 -1.33 8.56 -3.21
C PRO A 172 -1.31 9.59 -2.06
N ILE A 173 -1.79 10.79 -2.35
CA ILE A 173 -2.18 11.75 -1.32
C ILE A 173 -3.57 11.33 -0.80
N PRO A 174 -3.75 11.04 0.52
CA PRO A 174 -5.01 10.49 1.04
C PRO A 174 -6.24 11.36 0.73
N SER A 175 -6.11 12.67 0.83
CA SER A 175 -7.16 13.64 0.50
C SER A 175 -7.38 13.87 -0.99
N ALA A 176 -6.47 13.40 -1.85
CA ALA A 176 -6.35 13.74 -3.27
C ALA A 176 -6.19 15.25 -3.56
N THR A 177 -5.89 16.08 -2.53
CA THR A 177 -5.72 17.53 -2.68
C THR A 177 -4.53 17.85 -3.57
N GLY A 178 -4.76 18.57 -4.67
CA GLY A 178 -3.73 18.98 -5.62
C GLY A 178 -3.15 17.85 -6.49
N GLU A 179 -3.57 16.60 -6.29
CA GLU A 179 -3.22 15.46 -7.11
C GLU A 179 -4.00 15.47 -8.43
N SER A 180 -3.32 15.26 -9.54
CA SER A 180 -3.96 15.16 -10.86
C SER A 180 -4.51 13.75 -11.11
N VAL A 181 -3.68 12.73 -10.93
CA VAL A 181 -4.02 11.32 -11.13
C VAL A 181 -3.10 10.46 -10.27
N PHE A 182 -3.64 9.40 -9.70
CA PHE A 182 -2.88 8.33 -9.04
C PHE A 182 -2.64 7.16 -9.99
N VAL A 183 -1.40 6.81 -10.24
CA VAL A 183 -1.02 5.57 -10.92
C VAL A 183 -0.90 4.48 -9.88
N ALA A 184 -1.98 3.74 -9.72
CA ALA A 184 -2.07 2.62 -8.79
C ALA A 184 -1.40 1.39 -9.39
N GLN A 185 -0.50 0.78 -8.63
CA GLN A 185 0.20 -0.43 -9.04
C GLN A 185 -0.76 -1.62 -9.20
N VAL A 186 -1.70 -1.75 -8.26
CA VAL A 186 -2.70 -2.81 -8.17
C VAL A 186 -3.97 -2.23 -7.55
N ASP A 187 -5.07 -2.96 -7.62
CA ASP A 187 -6.27 -2.62 -6.86
C ASP A 187 -6.03 -2.84 -5.36
N PHE A 188 -6.44 -1.89 -4.52
CA PHE A 188 -6.18 -1.96 -3.08
C PHE A 188 -7.03 -3.02 -2.38
N ASP A 189 -8.28 -3.20 -2.83
CA ASP A 189 -9.15 -4.26 -2.31
C ASP A 189 -8.61 -5.63 -2.73
N GLU A 190 -8.12 -5.77 -3.98
CA GLU A 190 -7.44 -6.98 -4.45
C GLU A 190 -6.18 -7.26 -3.63
N THR A 191 -5.44 -6.23 -3.21
CA THR A 191 -4.26 -6.40 -2.34
C THR A 191 -4.64 -7.04 -1.01
N GLY A 192 -5.71 -6.56 -0.37
CA GLY A 192 -6.23 -7.14 0.87
C GLY A 192 -6.64 -8.60 0.69
N GLN A 193 -7.35 -8.90 -0.40
CA GLN A 193 -7.76 -10.26 -0.75
C GLN A 193 -6.54 -11.19 -0.96
N VAL A 194 -5.54 -10.76 -1.75
CA VAL A 194 -4.32 -11.54 -2.02
C VAL A 194 -3.55 -11.83 -0.74
N MET A 195 -3.38 -10.85 0.15
CA MET A 195 -2.71 -11.05 1.44
C MET A 195 -3.46 -12.05 2.34
N ALA A 196 -4.79 -11.97 2.39
CA ALA A 196 -5.60 -12.91 3.15
C ALA A 196 -5.54 -14.33 2.57
N GLU A 197 -5.54 -14.47 1.25
CA GLU A 197 -5.40 -15.76 0.57
C GLU A 197 -4.01 -16.38 0.77
N MET A 198 -2.94 -15.59 0.71
CA MET A 198 -1.58 -16.07 1.05
C MET A 198 -1.51 -16.54 2.51
N ALA A 199 -2.10 -15.79 3.45
CA ALA A 199 -2.16 -16.21 4.84
C ALA A 199 -2.91 -17.55 4.99
N ARG A 200 -4.06 -17.71 4.32
CA ARG A 200 -4.83 -18.97 4.31
C ARG A 200 -4.05 -20.11 3.68
N THR A 201 -3.37 -19.87 2.56
CA THR A 201 -2.54 -20.86 1.88
C THR A 201 -1.44 -21.39 2.81
N ILE A 202 -0.81 -20.50 3.57
CA ILE A 202 0.32 -20.82 4.46
C ILE A 202 -0.15 -21.50 5.73
N LEU A 203 -1.21 -21.00 6.37
CA LEU A 203 -1.73 -21.52 7.64
C LEU A 203 -2.69 -22.73 7.45
N GLY A 204 -3.19 -22.93 6.23
CA GLY A 204 -4.11 -24.04 5.90
C GLY A 204 -5.53 -23.83 6.43
N ASP A 205 -6.36 -24.88 6.31
CA ASP A 205 -7.77 -24.84 6.69
C ASP A 205 -8.00 -24.68 8.20
N ASP A 206 -7.05 -25.11 9.03
CA ASP A 206 -7.12 -24.98 10.49
C ASP A 206 -6.93 -23.50 10.92
N GLY A 207 -6.33 -22.67 10.06
CA GLY A 207 -6.01 -21.28 10.34
C GLY A 207 -4.88 -21.12 11.36
N GLY A 208 -4.83 -19.98 12.04
CA GLY A 208 -3.82 -19.69 13.05
C GLY A 208 -3.71 -18.20 13.36
N GLU A 209 -2.82 -17.87 14.30
CA GLU A 209 -2.50 -16.50 14.64
C GLU A 209 -1.44 -15.93 13.69
N PHE A 210 -1.71 -14.71 13.20
CA PHE A 210 -0.72 -13.98 12.43
C PHE A 210 -0.67 -12.50 12.83
N ALA A 211 0.44 -11.85 12.54
CA ALA A 211 0.63 -10.43 12.78
C ALA A 211 1.05 -9.72 11.49
N ILE A 212 0.81 -8.40 11.43
CA ILE A 212 1.25 -7.56 10.33
C ILE A 212 2.47 -6.75 10.76
N LEU A 213 3.52 -6.76 9.93
CA LEU A 213 4.68 -5.88 10.03
C LEU A 213 4.65 -4.88 8.87
N SER A 214 4.15 -3.68 9.12
CA SER A 214 4.02 -2.59 8.14
C SER A 214 5.19 -1.61 8.22
N ALA A 215 5.26 -0.66 7.24
CA ALA A 215 6.28 0.38 7.21
C ALA A 215 6.05 1.44 8.30
N THR A 216 5.18 2.39 8.06
CA THR A 216 4.90 3.49 8.99
C THR A 216 3.39 3.68 9.19
N PRO A 217 2.96 4.28 10.29
CA PRO A 217 1.54 4.63 10.49
C PRO A 217 0.96 5.58 9.43
N ASP A 218 1.82 6.32 8.72
CA ASP A 218 1.44 7.31 7.70
C ASP A 218 1.52 6.75 6.26
N ALA A 219 1.88 5.47 6.07
CA ALA A 219 1.97 4.84 4.76
C ALA A 219 0.57 4.58 4.18
N ALA A 220 0.04 5.53 3.42
CA ALA A 220 -1.35 5.55 2.94
C ALA A 220 -1.75 4.30 2.16
N ASN A 221 -0.88 3.81 1.25
CA ASN A 221 -1.12 2.59 0.49
C ASN A 221 -1.21 1.36 1.42
N GLN A 222 -0.23 1.16 2.31
CA GLN A 222 -0.21 0.01 3.20
C GLN A 222 -1.39 0.01 4.18
N ASN A 223 -1.76 1.17 4.70
CA ASN A 223 -2.94 1.31 5.56
C ASN A 223 -4.23 0.91 4.82
N ALA A 224 -4.37 1.29 3.55
CA ALA A 224 -5.53 0.89 2.73
C ALA A 224 -5.54 -0.62 2.47
N TRP A 225 -4.39 -1.23 2.16
CA TRP A 225 -4.30 -2.69 1.96
C TRP A 225 -4.61 -3.48 3.23
N ILE A 226 -4.14 -3.00 4.39
CA ILE A 226 -4.44 -3.62 5.69
C ILE A 226 -5.93 -3.53 6.00
N ALA A 227 -6.54 -2.36 5.77
CA ALA A 227 -7.98 -2.19 5.97
C ALA A 227 -8.80 -3.12 5.05
N ALA A 228 -8.42 -3.24 3.78
CA ALA A 228 -9.05 -4.17 2.84
C ALA A 228 -8.86 -5.64 3.29
N MET A 229 -7.67 -6.00 3.78
CA MET A 229 -7.43 -7.35 4.35
C MET A 229 -8.33 -7.61 5.57
N GLU A 230 -8.49 -6.64 6.47
CA GLU A 230 -9.36 -6.76 7.65
C GLU A 230 -10.83 -6.97 7.25
N GLU A 231 -11.30 -6.34 6.17
CA GLU A 231 -12.64 -6.58 5.61
C GLU A 231 -12.80 -8.01 5.09
N VAL A 232 -11.79 -8.55 4.41
CA VAL A 232 -11.78 -9.95 3.95
C VAL A 232 -11.78 -10.91 5.12
N LEU A 233 -10.95 -10.68 6.14
CA LEU A 233 -10.86 -11.49 7.35
C LEU A 233 -12.18 -11.53 8.15
N ALA A 234 -13.02 -10.49 8.04
CA ALA A 234 -14.32 -10.47 8.67
C ALA A 234 -15.36 -11.40 8.01
N THR A 235 -15.03 -12.01 6.87
CA THR A 235 -15.91 -12.94 6.17
C THR A 235 -15.81 -14.37 6.73
N PRO A 236 -16.88 -15.19 6.63
CA PRO A 236 -16.88 -16.56 7.17
C PRO A 236 -15.80 -17.49 6.56
N GLU A 237 -15.32 -17.17 5.37
CA GLU A 237 -14.29 -17.96 4.67
C GLU A 237 -12.93 -17.88 5.37
N PHE A 238 -12.66 -16.79 6.07
CA PHE A 238 -11.39 -16.50 6.74
C PHE A 238 -11.49 -16.48 8.27
N GLU A 239 -12.61 -16.99 8.85
CA GLU A 239 -12.87 -16.92 10.29
C GLU A 239 -11.81 -17.61 11.18
N ASN A 240 -11.01 -18.53 10.60
CA ASN A 240 -9.95 -19.23 11.31
C ASN A 240 -8.61 -18.46 11.30
N LEU A 241 -8.48 -17.37 10.54
CA LEU A 241 -7.30 -16.52 10.54
C LEU A 241 -7.46 -15.41 11.58
N VAL A 242 -6.53 -15.32 12.52
CA VAL A 242 -6.60 -14.38 13.64
C VAL A 242 -5.46 -13.37 13.53
N LEU A 243 -5.78 -12.15 13.10
CA LEU A 243 -4.83 -11.03 13.16
C LEU A 243 -4.70 -10.57 14.62
N VAL A 244 -3.52 -10.76 15.22
CA VAL A 244 -3.28 -10.46 16.65
C VAL A 244 -2.72 -9.06 16.88
N GLU A 245 -1.87 -8.55 15.97
CA GLU A 245 -1.26 -7.22 16.12
C GLU A 245 -0.76 -6.69 14.77
N THR A 246 -0.72 -5.36 14.62
CA THR A 246 -0.01 -4.66 13.56
C THR A 246 1.10 -3.82 14.17
N VAL A 247 2.35 -4.03 13.73
CA VAL A 247 3.55 -3.29 14.17
C VAL A 247 4.22 -2.60 12.98
N TYR A 248 5.12 -1.66 13.26
CA TYR A 248 5.76 -0.83 12.25
C TYR A 248 7.29 -0.90 12.37
N GLY A 249 7.95 -1.12 11.23
CA GLY A 249 9.40 -1.21 11.11
C GLY A 249 10.04 0.03 10.47
N ASN A 250 9.27 1.09 10.19
CA ASN A 250 9.72 2.36 9.62
C ASN A 250 10.43 2.24 8.24
N ASP A 251 10.24 1.12 7.52
CA ASP A 251 11.03 0.73 6.35
C ASP A 251 12.55 0.76 6.61
N VAL A 252 12.93 0.50 7.86
CA VAL A 252 14.33 0.36 8.31
C VAL A 252 14.56 -1.10 8.71
N ALA A 253 15.55 -1.74 8.14
CA ALA A 253 15.81 -3.17 8.35
C ALA A 253 16.00 -3.54 9.82
N GLU A 254 16.78 -2.74 10.59
CA GLU A 254 17.04 -2.98 12.02
C GLU A 254 15.79 -2.83 12.88
N ASP A 255 14.94 -1.82 12.58
CA ASP A 255 13.67 -1.61 13.27
C ASP A 255 12.69 -2.72 12.95
N SER A 256 12.63 -3.15 11.68
CA SER A 256 11.78 -4.25 11.22
C SER A 256 12.18 -5.60 11.85
N VAL A 257 13.48 -5.89 11.98
CA VAL A 257 13.97 -7.07 12.74
C VAL A 257 13.52 -6.98 14.20
N THR A 258 13.70 -5.81 14.82
CA THR A 258 13.30 -5.60 16.23
C THR A 258 11.79 -5.78 16.41
N ALA A 259 10.99 -5.26 15.49
CA ALA A 259 9.54 -5.40 15.52
C ALA A 259 9.10 -6.87 15.32
N ALA A 260 9.71 -7.59 14.36
CA ALA A 260 9.43 -9.00 14.12
C ALA A 260 9.74 -9.87 15.34
N LEU A 261 10.90 -9.67 15.99
CA LEU A 261 11.25 -10.39 17.23
C LEU A 261 10.33 -10.02 18.40
N GLY A 262 9.89 -8.75 18.47
CA GLY A 262 8.91 -8.30 19.46
C GLY A 262 7.56 -9.00 19.32
N LEU A 263 7.10 -9.27 18.09
CA LEU A 263 5.91 -10.06 17.83
C LEU A 263 6.04 -11.50 18.34
N VAL A 264 7.19 -12.15 18.09
CA VAL A 264 7.47 -13.51 18.58
C VAL A 264 7.43 -13.58 20.11
N ASP A 265 8.01 -12.58 20.78
CA ASP A 265 8.03 -12.53 22.24
C ASP A 265 6.64 -12.25 22.84
N SER A 266 5.81 -11.48 22.15
CA SER A 266 4.49 -11.06 22.63
C SER A 266 3.38 -12.07 22.34
N HIS A 267 3.52 -12.83 21.24
CA HIS A 267 2.50 -13.77 20.75
C HIS A 267 3.10 -15.17 20.60
N PRO A 268 3.07 -15.99 21.67
CA PRO A 268 3.71 -17.31 21.68
C PRO A 268 3.05 -18.35 20.72
N ASP A 269 1.83 -18.09 20.29
CA ASP A 269 1.09 -18.92 19.35
C ASP A 269 1.13 -18.35 17.91
N LEU A 270 2.00 -17.34 17.64
CA LEU A 270 2.17 -16.74 16.32
C LEU A 270 2.73 -17.76 15.31
N GLU A 271 2.08 -17.87 14.14
CA GLU A 271 2.47 -18.81 13.08
C GLU A 271 2.87 -18.12 11.78
N LEU A 272 2.48 -16.83 11.58
CA LEU A 272 2.81 -16.08 10.37
C LEU A 272 3.05 -14.60 10.66
N ILE A 273 4.08 -14.02 10.03
CA ILE A 273 4.28 -12.57 9.91
C ILE A 273 3.96 -12.17 8.47
N MET A 274 2.92 -11.37 8.29
CA MET A 274 2.53 -10.77 7.02
C MET A 274 3.13 -9.37 6.91
N ALA A 275 4.01 -9.13 5.93
CA ALA A 275 4.68 -7.84 5.79
C ALA A 275 4.38 -7.20 4.42
N PRO A 276 3.45 -6.22 4.35
CA PRO A 276 3.15 -5.49 3.12
C PRO A 276 4.22 -4.43 2.78
N THR A 277 5.47 -4.73 3.05
CA THR A 277 6.65 -3.86 2.81
C THR A 277 7.84 -4.68 2.39
N THR A 278 8.55 -4.27 1.33
CA THR A 278 9.71 -4.99 0.79
C THR A 278 10.88 -5.04 1.77
N VAL A 279 11.02 -4.05 2.64
CA VAL A 279 12.03 -4.05 3.72
C VAL A 279 11.61 -4.97 4.86
N GLY A 280 10.35 -4.87 5.29
CA GLY A 280 9.81 -5.63 6.41
C GLY A 280 9.81 -7.14 6.17
N ILE A 281 9.41 -7.58 4.98
CA ILE A 281 9.35 -9.02 4.63
C ILE A 281 10.75 -9.66 4.66
N VAL A 282 11.76 -8.99 4.09
CA VAL A 282 13.15 -9.46 4.10
C VAL A 282 13.69 -9.51 5.54
N ALA A 283 13.44 -8.44 6.31
CA ALA A 283 13.89 -8.35 7.70
C ALA A 283 13.25 -9.43 8.59
N ALA A 284 11.94 -9.65 8.46
CA ALA A 284 11.23 -10.71 9.17
C ALA A 284 11.76 -12.10 8.79
N ALA A 285 11.91 -12.39 7.49
CA ALA A 285 12.43 -13.66 7.01
C ALA A 285 13.87 -13.92 7.48
N GLN A 286 14.70 -12.87 7.51
CA GLN A 286 16.04 -12.93 8.06
C GLN A 286 16.03 -13.21 9.56
N ALA A 287 15.19 -12.53 10.34
CA ALA A 287 15.06 -12.74 11.77
C ALA A 287 14.61 -14.17 12.09
N MET A 288 13.55 -14.67 11.45
CA MET A 288 13.07 -16.03 11.65
C MET A 288 14.12 -17.08 11.27
N THR A 289 14.90 -16.83 10.21
CA THR A 289 16.00 -17.71 9.79
C THR A 289 17.12 -17.74 10.82
N GLN A 290 17.54 -16.59 11.35
CA GLN A 290 18.63 -16.48 12.32
C GLN A 290 18.27 -17.11 13.67
N GLU A 291 17.03 -16.97 14.10
CA GLU A 291 16.52 -17.59 15.34
C GLU A 291 16.11 -19.06 15.17
N GLY A 292 16.14 -19.59 13.94
CA GLY A 292 15.76 -20.98 13.65
C GLY A 292 14.27 -21.24 13.80
N LEU A 293 13.42 -20.23 13.58
CA LEU A 293 11.97 -20.26 13.80
C LEU A 293 11.15 -20.55 12.53
N CYS A 294 11.79 -20.66 11.36
CA CYS A 294 11.08 -20.85 10.06
C CYS A 294 10.21 -22.10 9.98
N GLU A 295 10.40 -23.10 10.85
CA GLU A 295 9.53 -24.29 10.93
C GLU A 295 8.19 -23.97 11.62
N THR A 296 8.15 -22.99 12.51
CA THR A 296 7.00 -22.65 13.33
C THR A 296 6.36 -21.32 12.95
N ILE A 297 7.15 -20.35 12.47
CA ILE A 297 6.67 -19.03 12.05
C ILE A 297 7.08 -18.81 10.61
N LYS A 298 6.11 -18.68 9.73
CA LYS A 298 6.32 -18.35 8.32
C LYS A 298 6.31 -16.83 8.12
N VAL A 299 6.83 -16.40 6.97
CA VAL A 299 6.79 -15.01 6.55
C VAL A 299 6.15 -14.92 5.18
N SER A 300 5.33 -13.90 4.95
CA SER A 300 4.71 -13.61 3.67
C SER A 300 4.50 -12.11 3.51
N GLY A 301 4.00 -11.67 2.38
CA GLY A 301 3.72 -10.25 2.11
C GLY A 301 4.17 -9.82 0.74
N LEU A 302 4.69 -8.59 0.65
CA LEU A 302 5.10 -7.96 -0.60
C LEU A 302 6.62 -7.83 -0.64
N GLY A 303 7.29 -8.54 -1.56
CA GLY A 303 8.74 -8.63 -1.60
C GLY A 303 9.33 -8.71 -3.01
N LEU A 304 10.57 -8.23 -3.16
CA LEU A 304 11.31 -8.39 -4.42
C LEU A 304 11.73 -9.85 -4.60
N PRO A 305 11.47 -10.46 -5.77
CA PRO A 305 11.82 -11.86 -6.03
C PRO A 305 13.29 -12.19 -5.76
N GLU A 306 14.21 -11.34 -6.21
CA GLU A 306 15.66 -11.53 -6.01
C GLU A 306 16.09 -11.50 -4.53
N GLU A 307 15.39 -10.75 -3.68
CA GLU A 307 15.67 -10.69 -2.25
C GLU A 307 15.00 -11.84 -1.49
N MET A 308 13.82 -12.28 -1.96
CA MET A 308 13.03 -13.31 -1.31
C MET A 308 13.40 -14.73 -1.72
N ALA A 309 14.09 -14.94 -2.85
CA ALA A 309 14.44 -16.26 -3.38
C ALA A 309 15.06 -17.21 -2.34
N PRO A 310 16.04 -16.81 -1.49
CA PRO A 310 16.62 -17.71 -0.48
C PRO A 310 15.61 -18.17 0.58
N TYR A 311 14.61 -17.34 0.88
CA TYR A 311 13.59 -17.63 1.88
C TYR A 311 12.47 -18.50 1.34
N VAL A 312 12.18 -18.41 0.04
CA VAL A 312 11.31 -19.35 -0.68
C VAL A 312 11.96 -20.72 -0.74
N GLU A 313 13.24 -20.80 -1.15
CA GLU A 313 13.99 -22.06 -1.21
C GLU A 313 14.08 -22.78 0.14
N SER A 314 14.26 -22.01 1.23
CA SER A 314 14.31 -22.56 2.59
C SER A 314 12.93 -22.90 3.17
N GLY A 315 11.84 -22.44 2.55
CA GLY A 315 10.47 -22.58 3.06
C GLY A 315 10.15 -21.67 4.25
N CYS A 316 10.99 -20.66 4.55
CA CYS A 316 10.71 -19.64 5.56
C CYS A 316 9.63 -18.66 5.08
N ALA A 317 9.69 -18.29 3.79
CA ALA A 317 8.65 -17.49 3.14
C ALA A 317 8.12 -18.26 1.91
N PRO A 318 7.18 -19.18 2.11
CA PRO A 318 6.77 -20.11 1.05
C PRO A 318 6.03 -19.43 -0.10
N GLU A 319 5.38 -18.29 0.16
CA GLU A 319 4.64 -17.53 -0.84
C GLU A 319 4.69 -16.04 -0.49
N PHE A 320 4.83 -15.20 -1.52
CA PHE A 320 4.77 -13.75 -1.43
C PHE A 320 4.29 -13.18 -2.77
N ALA A 321 3.97 -11.89 -2.82
CA ALA A 321 3.51 -11.23 -4.03
C ALA A 321 4.24 -9.92 -4.27
N LEU A 322 4.18 -9.43 -5.51
CA LEU A 322 4.61 -8.06 -5.88
C LEU A 322 4.09 -7.72 -7.28
N TRP A 323 4.27 -6.48 -7.66
CA TRP A 323 4.12 -5.94 -9.03
C TRP A 323 5.47 -5.48 -9.58
N SER A 324 5.51 -5.11 -10.87
CA SER A 324 6.71 -4.55 -11.47
C SER A 324 6.83 -3.05 -11.16
N PHE A 325 7.85 -2.66 -10.41
CA PHE A 325 8.15 -1.24 -10.18
C PHE A 325 8.67 -0.55 -11.44
N VAL A 326 9.35 -1.26 -12.34
CA VAL A 326 9.77 -0.72 -13.64
C VAL A 326 8.56 -0.30 -14.47
N GLU A 327 7.54 -1.18 -14.58
CA GLU A 327 6.30 -0.87 -15.30
C GLU A 327 5.53 0.28 -14.61
N LEU A 328 5.52 0.32 -13.28
CA LEU A 328 4.88 1.38 -12.53
C LEU A 328 5.50 2.76 -12.82
N GLY A 329 6.83 2.84 -12.79
CA GLY A 329 7.54 4.08 -13.12
C GLY A 329 7.39 4.50 -14.58
N TYR A 330 7.40 3.52 -15.50
CA TYR A 330 7.15 3.75 -16.91
C TYR A 330 5.75 4.35 -17.14
N LEU A 331 4.71 3.76 -16.56
CA LEU A 331 3.35 4.25 -16.68
C LEU A 331 3.18 5.63 -16.02
N ALA A 332 3.79 5.85 -14.84
CA ALA A 332 3.74 7.15 -14.17
C ALA A 332 4.32 8.26 -15.03
N TYR A 333 5.44 8.01 -15.72
CA TYR A 333 6.03 8.98 -16.62
C TYR A 333 5.14 9.24 -17.85
N TYR A 334 4.54 8.20 -18.45
CA TYR A 334 3.60 8.37 -19.57
C TYR A 334 2.41 9.24 -19.21
N VAL A 335 1.81 8.99 -18.05
CA VAL A 335 0.68 9.81 -17.54
C VAL A 335 1.12 11.25 -17.30
N ALA A 336 2.25 11.46 -16.61
CA ALA A 336 2.78 12.78 -16.33
C ALA A 336 3.12 13.57 -17.59
N TYR A 337 3.78 12.92 -18.55
CA TYR A 337 4.11 13.50 -19.85
C TYR A 337 2.85 13.87 -20.65
N GLY A 338 1.89 12.95 -20.73
CA GLY A 338 0.65 13.17 -21.49
C GLY A 338 -0.17 14.35 -20.95
N ILE A 339 -0.21 14.52 -19.61
CA ILE A 339 -0.90 15.65 -18.97
C ILE A 339 -0.09 16.95 -19.15
N ALA A 340 1.23 16.92 -18.91
CA ALA A 340 2.09 18.12 -19.02
C ALA A 340 2.16 18.66 -20.45
N THR A 341 2.07 17.81 -21.47
CA THR A 341 2.02 18.19 -22.89
C THR A 341 0.61 18.41 -23.44
N GLU A 342 -0.39 18.43 -22.56
CA GLU A 342 -1.82 18.63 -22.89
C GLU A 342 -2.37 17.63 -23.93
N GLN A 343 -1.75 16.43 -24.07
CA GLN A 343 -2.22 15.38 -24.96
C GLN A 343 -3.38 14.59 -24.37
N ILE A 344 -3.41 14.45 -23.02
CA ILE A 344 -4.52 13.87 -22.28
C ILE A 344 -4.97 14.82 -21.15
N ALA A 345 -6.25 14.76 -20.82
CA ALA A 345 -6.79 15.46 -19.66
C ALA A 345 -6.80 14.52 -18.44
N ALA A 346 -6.54 15.08 -17.24
CA ALA A 346 -6.75 14.37 -15.97
C ALA A 346 -8.25 14.37 -15.64
N GLU A 347 -9.05 13.63 -16.41
CA GLU A 347 -10.50 13.55 -16.30
C GLU A 347 -10.94 12.09 -16.39
N GLU A 348 -12.00 11.72 -15.64
CA GLU A 348 -12.60 10.39 -15.70
C GLU A 348 -13.08 10.06 -17.11
N GLY A 349 -12.78 8.84 -17.59
CA GLY A 349 -13.12 8.36 -18.92
C GLY A 349 -12.08 8.71 -20.00
N THR A 350 -11.00 9.42 -19.66
CA THR A 350 -9.89 9.65 -20.58
C THR A 350 -9.17 8.32 -20.84
N THR A 351 -9.12 7.88 -22.10
CA THR A 351 -8.40 6.68 -22.54
C THR A 351 -7.15 7.06 -23.32
N PHE A 352 -6.03 6.36 -23.09
CA PHE A 352 -4.77 6.63 -23.73
C PHE A 352 -3.91 5.38 -23.88
N VAL A 353 -2.92 5.43 -24.77
CA VAL A 353 -1.94 4.36 -24.96
C VAL A 353 -0.62 4.75 -24.32
N ALA A 354 -0.16 3.93 -23.38
CA ALA A 354 1.12 4.09 -22.70
C ALA A 354 2.19 3.19 -23.35
N GLY A 355 2.61 3.55 -24.56
CA GLY A 355 3.67 2.86 -25.30
C GLY A 355 3.52 1.34 -25.29
N ARG A 356 4.56 0.63 -24.82
CA ARG A 356 4.59 -0.85 -24.75
C ARG A 356 3.59 -1.48 -23.78
N MET A 357 3.04 -0.72 -22.86
CA MET A 357 2.08 -1.23 -21.89
C MET A 357 0.64 -1.25 -22.43
N GLY A 358 0.37 -0.58 -23.56
CA GLY A 358 -0.95 -0.59 -24.20
C GLY A 358 -1.93 0.44 -23.64
N GLU A 359 -3.22 0.14 -23.74
CA GLU A 359 -4.30 1.06 -23.46
C GLU A 359 -4.66 1.09 -21.97
N TYR A 360 -4.87 2.32 -21.45
CA TYR A 360 -5.31 2.61 -20.08
C TYR A 360 -6.45 3.62 -20.08
N GLU A 361 -7.22 3.61 -19.01
CA GLU A 361 -8.31 4.56 -18.74
C GLU A 361 -8.08 5.24 -17.39
N ILE A 362 -8.30 6.55 -17.33
CA ILE A 362 -8.40 7.29 -16.08
C ILE A 362 -9.81 7.09 -15.52
N THR A 363 -9.91 6.50 -14.34
CA THR A 363 -11.17 6.20 -13.67
C THR A 363 -11.27 6.98 -12.35
N ALA A 364 -12.47 7.08 -11.78
CA ALA A 364 -12.62 7.50 -10.40
C ALA A 364 -11.84 6.51 -9.48
N ASP A 365 -11.17 7.04 -8.47
CA ASP A 365 -10.53 6.20 -7.45
C ASP A 365 -11.58 5.73 -6.43
N PRO A 366 -11.90 4.44 -6.34
CA PRO A 366 -12.94 3.95 -5.44
C PRO A 366 -12.57 4.08 -3.95
N THR A 367 -11.29 4.30 -3.65
CA THR A 367 -10.78 4.39 -2.27
C THR A 367 -10.73 5.83 -1.74
N ARG A 368 -10.93 6.85 -2.62
CA ARG A 368 -10.85 8.28 -2.26
C ARG A 368 -11.95 9.09 -2.96
N GLU A 369 -12.67 9.92 -2.22
CA GLU A 369 -13.90 10.60 -2.69
C GLU A 369 -13.70 11.49 -3.94
N ALA A 370 -12.54 12.11 -4.10
CA ALA A 370 -12.24 13.02 -5.21
C ALA A 370 -11.05 12.58 -6.08
N GLY A 371 -10.51 11.40 -5.83
CA GLY A 371 -9.33 10.90 -6.53
C GLY A 371 -9.65 10.37 -7.93
N LEU A 372 -8.68 10.52 -8.84
CA LEU A 372 -8.64 9.83 -10.11
C LEU A 372 -7.51 8.82 -10.10
N ARG A 373 -7.69 7.67 -10.75
CA ARG A 373 -6.63 6.65 -10.85
C ARG A 373 -6.48 6.07 -12.25
N VAL A 374 -5.26 5.62 -12.52
CA VAL A 374 -4.93 4.66 -13.58
C VAL A 374 -4.47 3.39 -12.89
N LEU A 375 -5.10 2.26 -13.17
CA LEU A 375 -4.73 0.98 -12.58
C LEU A 375 -3.75 0.25 -13.49
N MET A 376 -2.52 0.00 -12.99
CA MET A 376 -1.45 -0.61 -13.80
C MET A 376 -1.77 -2.07 -14.15
N GLY A 377 -2.13 -2.89 -13.19
CA GLY A 377 -2.44 -4.28 -13.48
C GLY A 377 -2.44 -5.22 -12.27
N PRO A 378 -2.53 -6.54 -12.52
CA PRO A 378 -2.63 -7.51 -11.45
C PRO A 378 -1.29 -7.78 -10.75
N PHE A 379 -1.38 -8.44 -9.60
CA PHE A 379 -0.25 -9.02 -8.88
C PHE A 379 0.45 -10.13 -9.65
N SER A 380 1.74 -10.29 -9.34
CA SER A 380 2.46 -11.54 -9.54
C SER A 380 2.65 -12.21 -8.17
N VAL A 381 2.19 -13.46 -8.04
CA VAL A 381 2.41 -14.27 -6.85
C VAL A 381 3.60 -15.20 -7.11
N TYR A 382 4.51 -15.24 -6.16
CA TYR A 382 5.76 -15.98 -6.23
C TYR A 382 5.81 -17.06 -5.15
N ASN A 383 6.31 -18.23 -5.52
CA ASN A 383 6.50 -19.38 -4.65
C ASN A 383 7.57 -20.32 -5.22
N VAL A 384 7.74 -21.53 -4.67
CA VAL A 384 8.75 -22.48 -5.13
C VAL A 384 8.58 -22.91 -6.60
N GLU A 385 7.36 -22.87 -7.15
CA GLU A 385 7.06 -23.22 -8.54
C GLU A 385 7.26 -22.02 -9.49
N ASN A 386 7.11 -20.82 -8.98
CA ASN A 386 7.28 -19.55 -9.66
C ASN A 386 8.12 -18.59 -8.79
N PRO A 387 9.44 -18.76 -8.71
CA PRO A 387 10.27 -17.93 -7.82
C PRO A 387 10.49 -16.50 -8.31
N GLY A 388 10.13 -16.17 -9.56
CA GLY A 388 10.27 -14.81 -10.12
C GLY A 388 11.69 -14.43 -10.57
N THR A 389 12.63 -15.39 -10.65
CA THR A 389 14.05 -15.15 -11.02
C THR A 389 14.40 -15.74 -12.36
#